data_bf0eafcdcb48639f989efbf27d1ee368
#
_entry.id   bf0eafcdcb48639f989efbf27d1ee368
#
_cell.length_a   1.000
_cell.length_b   1.000
_cell.length_c   1.000
_cell.angle_alpha   90.00
_cell.angle_beta   90.00
_cell.angle_gamma   90.00
#
_symmetry.space_group_name_H-M   'P 1'
#
loop_
_entity.id
_entity.type
_entity.pdbx_description
1 polymer ?
#
loop_
_entity_poly.entity_id
_entity_poly.type
_entity_poly.pdbx_seq_one_letter_code
_entity_poly.pdbx_strand_id
1 'polypeptide(L)'
;MVCEKRPEVDHDFKKDPIKLVLEGDILSTGNRTTLGADDGIGVAMAMAVLENKNLKHPPVDVILTTAEEEDMSGALNIDKSWFNTNRLINIDHVVDNEIIAGSCGGIGVDLKFPVEYIKKTDNYKGYQIKISGLRGGHSGEDIHKGRANANVLLANLLNLLREKVNFLISDLKGGNFRLAIPREAHVTVALEEKDVETLKDIVKNFESEAKKIYEETAIDLKIEVSAENLAENLLSKNTVDKIIDAIILSPNGISSMIGSLNVVESSCNLGEVYIKENHIYLVTEIRATFDKNRDYIYNKIALIGKYLGGELRTFSAYPSWVYKAHSNLRDTANKVYSEMFGENIKTLAVHAGLECGCFVDKIQGDMDAISIGPNAWDLHSPDERLSVSSTEKVYKFLTKILENLD
;
A
#
# COMPACT_ATOMS: atom_id res chain seq x y z
N MET A 1 8.87 13.93 -0.45
CA MET A 1 7.89 14.60 -1.36
C MET A 1 7.94 13.95 -2.72
N VAL A 2 6.81 13.52 -3.25
CA VAL A 2 6.68 12.86 -4.56
C VAL A 2 6.70 13.89 -5.69
N CYS A 3 7.41 13.59 -6.77
CA CYS A 3 7.57 14.47 -7.94
C CYS A 3 6.74 13.97 -9.13
N GLU A 4 5.45 14.39 -9.20
CA GLU A 4 4.53 14.04 -10.27
C GLU A 4 4.04 15.29 -11.01
N LYS A 5 3.83 15.18 -12.33
CA LYS A 5 3.29 16.27 -13.17
C LYS A 5 2.36 15.75 -14.25
N ARG A 6 1.47 16.60 -14.74
CA ARG A 6 0.67 16.28 -15.92
C ARG A 6 1.60 16.10 -17.15
N PRO A 7 1.29 15.18 -18.07
CA PRO A 7 2.14 14.92 -19.23
C PRO A 7 2.39 16.14 -20.11
N GLU A 8 1.41 17.05 -20.19
CA GLU A 8 1.48 18.29 -20.99
C GLU A 8 2.22 19.43 -20.31
N VAL A 9 2.64 19.27 -19.05
CA VAL A 9 3.33 20.31 -18.27
C VAL A 9 4.82 20.19 -18.46
N ASP A 10 5.44 21.25 -18.98
CA ASP A 10 6.90 21.39 -18.99
C ASP A 10 7.37 21.92 -17.63
N HIS A 11 8.00 21.05 -16.83
CA HIS A 11 8.52 21.33 -15.50
C HIS A 11 9.65 20.36 -15.16
N ASP A 12 10.78 20.89 -14.71
CA ASP A 12 11.93 20.12 -14.19
C ASP A 12 12.03 20.33 -12.68
N PHE A 13 11.60 19.34 -11.88
CA PHE A 13 11.63 19.40 -10.41
C PHE A 13 13.01 19.66 -9.80
N LYS A 14 14.10 19.52 -10.56
CA LYS A 14 15.45 19.83 -10.09
C LYS A 14 15.85 21.28 -10.30
N LYS A 15 15.10 22.05 -11.09
CA LYS A 15 15.48 23.41 -11.52
C LYS A 15 14.37 24.41 -11.34
N ASP A 16 13.12 23.99 -11.58
CA ASP A 16 11.99 24.90 -11.64
C ASP A 16 11.29 24.98 -10.28
N PRO A 17 10.94 26.18 -9.82
CA PRO A 17 10.16 26.34 -8.59
C PRO A 17 8.71 25.88 -8.80
N ILE A 18 8.10 25.32 -7.78
CA ILE A 18 6.68 25.02 -7.76
C ILE A 18 5.87 26.32 -7.82
N LYS A 19 4.96 26.40 -8.79
CA LYS A 19 4.05 27.56 -8.93
C LYS A 19 2.83 27.37 -8.06
N LEU A 20 2.76 28.15 -6.98
CA LEU A 20 1.65 28.11 -6.04
C LEU A 20 0.45 28.88 -6.56
N VAL A 21 -0.73 28.33 -6.37
CA VAL A 21 -2.04 28.93 -6.67
C VAL A 21 -2.88 28.86 -5.40
N LEU A 22 -3.36 30.01 -4.94
CA LEU A 22 -4.24 30.13 -3.78
C LEU A 22 -5.64 30.52 -4.25
N GLU A 23 -6.61 29.64 -4.01
CA GLU A 23 -8.03 29.87 -4.31
C GLU A 23 -8.85 29.72 -3.03
N GLY A 24 -9.28 30.83 -2.44
CA GLY A 24 -9.93 30.82 -1.14
C GLY A 24 -9.03 30.26 -0.05
N ASP A 25 -9.38 29.14 0.54
CA ASP A 25 -8.62 28.45 1.57
C ASP A 25 -7.65 27.38 1.00
N ILE A 26 -7.68 27.12 -0.30
CA ILE A 26 -6.96 26.01 -0.91
C ILE A 26 -5.69 26.50 -1.61
N LEU A 27 -4.57 25.97 -1.15
CA LEU A 27 -3.27 26.08 -1.81
C LEU A 27 -3.04 24.87 -2.71
N SER A 28 -2.68 25.09 -3.97
CA SER A 28 -2.43 24.05 -4.96
C SER A 28 -1.36 24.50 -5.96
N THR A 29 -1.15 23.71 -7.02
CA THR A 29 -0.31 24.09 -8.17
C THR A 29 -1.16 24.42 -9.43
N GLY A 30 -2.48 24.54 -9.28
CA GLY A 30 -3.41 24.63 -10.41
C GLY A 30 -3.43 23.35 -11.24
N ASN A 31 -3.37 22.21 -10.60
CA ASN A 31 -3.40 20.86 -11.18
C ASN A 31 -2.25 20.60 -12.19
N ARG A 32 -1.09 21.21 -12.01
CA ARG A 32 0.06 21.10 -12.92
C ARG A 32 1.07 20.04 -12.46
N THR A 33 1.45 20.13 -11.20
CA THR A 33 2.45 19.24 -10.53
C THR A 33 1.93 18.90 -9.15
N THR A 34 2.57 17.94 -8.49
CA THR A 34 2.45 17.80 -7.03
C THR A 34 2.78 19.12 -6.36
N LEU A 35 2.14 19.38 -5.22
CA LEU A 35 2.38 20.55 -4.38
C LEU A 35 3.59 20.32 -3.47
N GLY A 36 3.78 19.07 -3.01
CA GLY A 36 4.75 18.69 -1.98
C GLY A 36 4.34 19.14 -0.58
N ALA A 37 3.03 19.27 -0.33
CA ALA A 37 2.49 19.53 1.00
C ALA A 37 2.80 18.37 1.95
N ASP A 38 2.86 17.17 1.41
CA ASP A 38 3.28 15.93 2.02
C ASP A 38 4.80 15.72 1.79
N ASP A 39 5.69 15.93 2.80
CA ASP A 39 5.42 16.65 4.06
C ASP A 39 6.21 17.99 4.11
N GLY A 40 6.18 18.77 3.04
CA GLY A 40 6.79 20.11 3.00
C GLY A 40 6.15 21.07 4.02
N ILE A 41 4.88 20.87 4.37
CA ILE A 41 4.22 21.73 5.36
C ILE A 41 4.67 21.41 6.78
N GLY A 42 4.94 20.16 7.12
CA GLY A 42 5.54 19.77 8.38
C GLY A 42 6.95 20.34 8.53
N VAL A 43 7.76 20.31 7.47
CA VAL A 43 9.07 20.98 7.43
C VAL A 43 8.92 22.48 7.73
N ALA A 44 7.98 23.16 7.07
CA ALA A 44 7.73 24.58 7.30
C ALA A 44 7.28 24.89 8.73
N MET A 45 6.41 24.05 9.31
CA MET A 45 5.97 24.19 10.69
C MET A 45 7.14 24.01 11.68
N ALA A 46 7.98 23.01 11.46
CA ALA A 46 9.16 22.76 12.28
C ALA A 46 10.13 23.94 12.24
N MET A 47 10.39 24.53 11.06
CA MET A 47 11.19 25.75 10.91
C MET A 47 10.56 26.92 11.64
N ALA A 48 9.25 27.12 11.53
CA ALA A 48 8.53 28.20 12.24
C ALA A 48 8.59 28.05 13.77
N VAL A 49 8.57 26.83 14.31
CA VAL A 49 8.79 26.54 15.73
C VAL A 49 10.19 26.99 16.15
N LEU A 50 11.22 26.62 15.41
CA LEU A 50 12.62 27.00 15.70
C LEU A 50 12.89 28.52 15.61
N GLU A 51 12.19 29.21 14.72
CA GLU A 51 12.33 30.67 14.56
C GLU A 51 11.56 31.47 15.64
N ASN A 52 10.55 30.87 16.27
CA ASN A 52 9.66 31.55 17.20
C ASN A 52 10.29 31.73 18.60
N LYS A 53 11.04 32.80 18.77
CA LYS A 53 11.73 33.15 20.04
C LYS A 53 10.79 33.39 21.26
N ASN A 54 9.51 33.57 21.01
CA ASN A 54 8.52 33.86 22.07
C ASN A 54 7.79 32.59 22.52
N LEU A 55 7.96 31.47 21.80
CA LEU A 55 7.35 30.21 22.17
C LEU A 55 8.08 29.60 23.38
N LYS A 56 7.31 29.27 24.41
CA LYS A 56 7.82 28.53 25.57
C LYS A 56 7.71 27.03 25.26
N HIS A 57 8.81 26.34 25.31
CA HIS A 57 8.87 24.90 25.06
C HIS A 57 10.09 24.26 25.72
N PRO A 58 10.08 22.97 26.05
CA PRO A 58 11.29 22.23 26.44
C PRO A 58 12.30 22.23 25.26
N PRO A 59 13.53 21.76 25.49
CA PRO A 59 14.46 21.54 24.37
C PRO A 59 13.80 20.72 23.25
N VAL A 60 13.90 21.19 22.02
CA VAL A 60 13.31 20.56 20.82
C VAL A 60 14.41 20.26 19.81
N ASP A 61 14.47 19.01 19.38
CA ASP A 61 15.24 18.57 18.22
C ASP A 61 14.29 18.42 17.01
N VAL A 62 14.67 19.00 15.88
CA VAL A 62 13.95 18.81 14.61
C VAL A 62 14.73 17.81 13.77
N ILE A 63 14.06 16.75 13.35
CA ILE A 63 14.63 15.72 12.50
C ILE A 63 13.92 15.78 11.16
N LEU A 64 14.67 16.00 10.09
CA LEU A 64 14.20 15.94 8.70
C LEU A 64 14.82 14.71 8.06
N THR A 65 13.99 13.76 7.70
CA THR A 65 14.40 12.51 7.08
C THR A 65 14.42 12.62 5.54
N THR A 66 14.94 11.62 4.90
CA THR A 66 14.97 11.48 3.43
C THR A 66 14.37 10.15 3.02
N ALA A 67 13.83 10.10 1.78
CA ALA A 67 13.28 8.89 1.17
C ALA A 67 12.13 8.24 1.97
N GLU A 68 11.29 9.05 2.65
CA GLU A 68 10.10 8.54 3.35
C GLU A 68 9.21 7.79 2.36
N GLU A 69 8.87 8.42 1.24
CA GLU A 69 7.96 7.96 0.19
C GLU A 69 8.46 6.75 -0.62
N GLU A 70 9.77 6.47 -0.55
CA GLU A 70 10.36 5.34 -1.26
C GLU A 70 10.46 4.10 -0.38
N ASP A 71 11.15 4.20 0.76
CA ASP A 71 11.48 3.06 1.61
C ASP A 71 11.77 3.41 3.08
N MET A 72 11.50 4.65 3.50
CA MET A 72 11.81 5.17 4.84
C MET A 72 13.31 5.03 5.23
N SER A 73 14.21 4.94 4.26
CA SER A 73 15.63 4.66 4.54
C SER A 73 16.29 5.74 5.41
N GLY A 74 15.84 6.99 5.33
CA GLY A 74 16.28 8.07 6.22
C GLY A 74 16.02 7.73 7.69
N ALA A 75 14.77 7.44 8.04
CA ALA A 75 14.38 7.09 9.40
C ALA A 75 14.96 5.73 9.86
N LEU A 76 15.00 4.74 8.96
CA LEU A 76 15.56 3.42 9.25
C LEU A 76 17.07 3.48 9.58
N ASN A 77 17.80 4.44 9.04
CA ASN A 77 19.25 4.56 9.24
C ASN A 77 19.65 5.67 10.22
N ILE A 78 18.72 6.38 10.84
CA ILE A 78 19.04 7.41 11.82
C ILE A 78 19.77 6.81 13.01
N ASP A 79 20.80 7.49 13.53
CA ASP A 79 21.50 7.08 14.74
C ASP A 79 20.77 7.65 15.98
N LYS A 80 20.40 6.76 16.90
CA LYS A 80 19.72 7.16 18.15
C LYS A 80 20.54 8.11 19.01
N SER A 81 21.85 8.22 18.81
CA SER A 81 22.69 9.17 19.54
C SER A 81 22.47 10.63 19.12
N TRP A 82 21.77 10.87 18.00
CA TRP A 82 21.48 12.22 17.50
C TRP A 82 20.35 12.91 18.25
N PHE A 83 19.56 12.18 19.02
CA PHE A 83 18.47 12.72 19.81
C PHE A 83 18.43 12.11 21.23
N ASN A 84 18.03 12.90 22.19
CA ASN A 84 18.02 12.52 23.61
C ASN A 84 16.64 12.76 24.22
N THR A 85 15.62 12.24 23.58
CA THR A 85 14.24 12.34 24.02
C THR A 85 13.50 11.02 23.81
N ASN A 86 12.46 10.79 24.56
CA ASN A 86 11.52 9.70 24.36
C ASN A 86 10.13 10.19 23.93
N ARG A 87 10.01 11.44 23.48
CA ARG A 87 8.76 12.03 22.98
C ARG A 87 8.95 12.44 21.52
N LEU A 88 8.00 12.06 20.65
CA LEU A 88 8.02 12.34 19.21
C LEU A 88 6.68 12.93 18.78
N ILE A 89 6.71 14.08 18.13
CA ILE A 89 5.59 14.63 17.39
C ILE A 89 5.96 14.58 15.90
N ASN A 90 5.35 13.67 15.16
CA ASN A 90 5.44 13.64 13.70
C ASN A 90 4.36 14.56 13.12
N ILE A 91 4.66 15.24 12.01
CA ILE A 91 3.74 16.25 11.42
C ILE A 91 3.32 15.84 10.00
N ASP A 92 3.23 14.57 9.77
CA ASP A 92 3.00 13.96 8.44
C ASP A 92 1.58 13.36 8.29
N HIS A 93 0.65 13.75 9.16
CA HIS A 93 -0.74 13.40 9.00
C HIS A 93 -1.50 14.46 8.19
N VAL A 94 -2.63 14.06 7.57
CA VAL A 94 -3.34 14.89 6.60
C VAL A 94 -4.80 15.20 6.98
N VAL A 95 -5.13 15.09 8.26
CA VAL A 95 -6.46 15.39 8.81
C VAL A 95 -6.32 16.10 10.16
N ASP A 96 -6.78 17.34 10.24
CA ASP A 96 -6.51 18.27 11.35
C ASP A 96 -7.28 18.04 12.65
N ASN A 97 -8.23 17.10 12.66
CA ASN A 97 -9.00 16.71 13.84
C ASN A 97 -8.73 15.26 14.28
N GLU A 98 -7.58 14.72 13.88
CA GLU A 98 -7.15 13.35 14.18
C GLU A 98 -5.72 13.34 14.72
N ILE A 99 -5.46 12.41 15.63
CA ILE A 99 -4.12 12.03 16.10
C ILE A 99 -3.91 10.57 15.71
N ILE A 100 -2.87 10.29 14.95
CA ILE A 100 -2.43 8.92 14.77
C ILE A 100 -1.53 8.53 15.92
N ALA A 101 -1.80 7.38 16.54
CA ALA A 101 -1.10 6.85 17.70
C ALA A 101 -0.63 5.39 17.53
N GLY A 102 -0.61 4.92 16.30
CA GLY A 102 -0.13 3.58 15.93
C GLY A 102 -0.18 3.34 14.44
N SER A 103 0.74 2.53 13.96
CA SER A 103 0.84 2.12 12.55
C SER A 103 1.28 0.66 12.41
N CYS A 104 0.99 0.04 11.27
CA CYS A 104 1.55 -1.30 11.01
C CYS A 104 2.99 -1.22 10.53
N GLY A 105 3.73 -2.30 10.74
CA GLY A 105 4.95 -2.60 10.00
C GLY A 105 4.62 -3.37 8.72
N GLY A 106 5.62 -3.51 7.86
CA GLY A 106 5.44 -4.24 6.61
C GLY A 106 6.71 -4.93 6.13
N ILE A 107 6.51 -5.85 5.18
CA ILE A 107 7.59 -6.56 4.51
C ILE A 107 7.14 -7.04 3.13
N GLY A 108 7.93 -6.72 2.12
CA GLY A 108 7.79 -7.32 0.79
C GLY A 108 8.33 -8.74 0.76
N VAL A 109 7.62 -9.64 0.09
CA VAL A 109 8.05 -11.04 -0.11
C VAL A 109 7.94 -11.41 -1.57
N ASP A 110 9.06 -11.78 -2.18
CA ASP A 110 9.10 -12.44 -3.48
C ASP A 110 9.13 -13.96 -3.25
N LEU A 111 8.13 -14.65 -3.72
CA LEU A 111 8.21 -16.08 -3.94
C LEU A 111 8.46 -16.33 -5.43
N LYS A 112 9.55 -16.98 -5.79
CA LYS A 112 9.80 -17.42 -7.16
C LYS A 112 10.02 -18.92 -7.23
N PHE A 113 9.56 -19.56 -8.27
CA PHE A 113 9.87 -20.97 -8.55
C PHE A 113 10.05 -21.19 -10.07
N PRO A 114 10.86 -22.20 -10.45
CA PRO A 114 11.19 -22.44 -11.85
C PRO A 114 9.94 -22.92 -12.62
N VAL A 115 9.87 -22.53 -13.89
CA VAL A 115 8.85 -23.00 -14.82
C VAL A 115 9.45 -23.92 -15.85
N GLU A 116 8.69 -24.96 -16.22
CA GLU A 116 9.03 -25.89 -17.26
C GLU A 116 8.25 -25.57 -18.52
N TYR A 117 8.92 -25.61 -19.68
CA TYR A 117 8.30 -25.36 -20.97
C TYR A 117 8.25 -26.62 -21.81
N ILE A 118 7.22 -26.69 -22.64
CA ILE A 118 7.08 -27.67 -23.70
C ILE A 118 6.84 -26.95 -25.05
N LYS A 119 7.25 -27.52 -26.17
CA LYS A 119 6.93 -26.98 -27.49
C LYS A 119 5.44 -27.06 -27.73
N LYS A 120 4.87 -26.00 -28.32
CA LYS A 120 3.48 -26.02 -28.77
C LYS A 120 3.31 -27.02 -29.91
N THR A 121 2.11 -27.58 -30.01
CA THR A 121 1.68 -28.39 -31.15
C THR A 121 0.65 -27.61 -31.96
N ASP A 122 0.45 -27.97 -33.23
CA ASP A 122 -0.46 -27.28 -34.15
C ASP A 122 -1.94 -27.38 -33.77
N ASN A 123 -2.29 -28.27 -32.84
CA ASN A 123 -3.65 -28.45 -32.35
C ASN A 123 -4.11 -27.35 -31.38
N TYR A 124 -3.18 -26.57 -30.83
CA TYR A 124 -3.51 -25.51 -29.86
C TYR A 124 -3.84 -24.19 -30.55
N LYS A 125 -4.93 -23.58 -30.06
CA LYS A 125 -5.33 -22.20 -30.35
C LYS A 125 -5.09 -21.34 -29.12
N GLY A 126 -4.67 -20.11 -29.34
CA GLY A 126 -4.38 -19.15 -28.26
C GLY A 126 -5.57 -18.24 -27.98
N TYR A 127 -5.87 -18.09 -26.69
CA TYR A 127 -6.88 -17.14 -26.22
C TYR A 127 -6.35 -16.38 -25.01
N GLN A 128 -6.44 -15.05 -25.06
CA GLN A 128 -6.18 -14.22 -23.91
C GLN A 128 -7.46 -14.07 -23.09
N ILE A 129 -7.36 -14.33 -21.79
CA ILE A 129 -8.37 -13.98 -20.81
C ILE A 129 -7.85 -12.76 -20.06
N LYS A 130 -8.59 -11.64 -20.09
CA LYS A 130 -8.23 -10.40 -19.40
C LYS A 130 -9.30 -10.03 -18.39
N ILE A 131 -8.89 -9.85 -17.14
CA ILE A 131 -9.70 -9.23 -16.05
C ILE A 131 -9.33 -7.76 -15.99
N SER A 132 -10.32 -6.88 -15.99
CA SER A 132 -10.15 -5.41 -15.93
C SER A 132 -11.34 -4.74 -15.25
N GLY A 133 -11.26 -3.40 -15.08
CA GLY A 133 -12.34 -2.61 -14.50
C GLY A 133 -12.47 -2.75 -12.97
N LEU A 134 -11.50 -3.34 -12.29
CA LEU A 134 -11.46 -3.38 -10.83
C LEU A 134 -10.98 -2.03 -10.26
N ARG A 135 -11.50 -1.68 -9.11
CA ARG A 135 -11.20 -0.39 -8.47
C ARG A 135 -9.76 -0.29 -7.99
N GLY A 136 -9.16 -1.39 -7.51
CA GLY A 136 -7.83 -1.39 -6.90
C GLY A 136 -7.76 -0.56 -5.63
N GLY A 137 -6.59 -0.03 -5.31
CA GLY A 137 -6.36 0.86 -4.16
C GLY A 137 -5.08 0.52 -3.41
N HIS A 138 -4.80 1.25 -2.33
CA HIS A 138 -3.63 1.03 -1.49
C HIS A 138 -3.76 -0.29 -0.69
N SER A 139 -2.69 -1.11 -0.67
CA SER A 139 -2.70 -2.43 -0.02
C SER A 139 -2.86 -2.40 1.51
N GLY A 140 -2.70 -1.26 2.14
CA GLY A 140 -2.94 -1.04 3.56
C GLY A 140 -4.29 -0.34 3.80
N GLU A 141 -4.43 0.91 3.39
CA GLU A 141 -5.59 1.76 3.67
C GLU A 141 -6.91 1.27 3.04
N ASP A 142 -6.83 0.57 1.93
CA ASP A 142 -8.02 0.09 1.22
C ASP A 142 -8.29 -1.40 1.36
N ILE A 143 -7.42 -2.16 2.04
CA ILE A 143 -7.53 -3.63 2.14
C ILE A 143 -8.82 -4.06 2.84
N HIS A 144 -9.33 -3.23 3.74
CA HIS A 144 -10.57 -3.49 4.49
C HIS A 144 -11.85 -3.17 3.69
N LYS A 145 -11.73 -2.55 2.51
CA LYS A 145 -12.88 -2.09 1.71
C LYS A 145 -13.48 -3.17 0.81
N GLY A 146 -13.09 -4.44 0.99
CA GLY A 146 -13.65 -5.57 0.23
C GLY A 146 -13.39 -5.53 -1.28
N ARG A 147 -12.32 -4.84 -1.72
CA ARG A 147 -11.99 -4.73 -3.14
C ARG A 147 -11.42 -6.03 -3.69
N ALA A 148 -11.87 -6.41 -4.88
CA ALA A 148 -11.37 -7.60 -5.56
C ALA A 148 -9.90 -7.44 -5.97
N ASN A 149 -9.14 -8.55 -5.89
CA ASN A 149 -7.77 -8.68 -6.38
C ASN A 149 -7.79 -9.45 -7.70
N ALA A 150 -7.31 -8.85 -8.79
CA ALA A 150 -7.34 -9.44 -10.13
C ALA A 150 -6.55 -10.75 -10.23
N ASN A 151 -5.42 -10.88 -9.52
CA ASN A 151 -4.61 -12.11 -9.50
C ASN A 151 -5.39 -13.28 -8.89
N VAL A 152 -6.07 -13.02 -7.79
CA VAL A 152 -6.89 -14.02 -7.09
C VAL A 152 -8.10 -14.42 -7.93
N LEU A 153 -8.79 -13.45 -8.56
CA LEU A 153 -9.90 -13.75 -9.46
C LEU A 153 -9.45 -14.60 -10.65
N LEU A 154 -8.32 -14.24 -11.28
CA LEU A 154 -7.78 -14.99 -12.41
C LEU A 154 -7.43 -16.43 -12.02
N ALA A 155 -6.78 -16.65 -10.90
CA ALA A 155 -6.43 -17.99 -10.44
C ALA A 155 -7.68 -18.85 -10.14
N ASN A 156 -8.72 -18.28 -9.53
CA ASN A 156 -9.97 -18.99 -9.31
C ASN A 156 -10.68 -19.35 -10.62
N LEU A 157 -10.70 -18.46 -11.59
CA LEU A 157 -11.21 -18.76 -12.94
C LEU A 157 -10.43 -19.89 -13.60
N LEU A 158 -9.09 -19.83 -13.55
CA LEU A 158 -8.24 -20.90 -14.11
C LEU A 158 -8.42 -22.23 -13.38
N ASN A 159 -8.68 -22.19 -12.08
CA ASN A 159 -9.00 -23.40 -11.30
C ASN A 159 -10.29 -24.06 -11.76
N LEU A 160 -11.35 -23.29 -12.02
CA LEU A 160 -12.59 -23.81 -12.61
C LEU A 160 -12.37 -24.34 -14.03
N LEU A 161 -11.55 -23.65 -14.81
CA LEU A 161 -11.24 -24.05 -16.18
C LEU A 161 -10.50 -25.40 -16.23
N ARG A 162 -9.48 -25.62 -15.38
CA ARG A 162 -8.71 -26.87 -15.37
C ARG A 162 -9.50 -28.12 -14.99
N GLU A 163 -10.66 -27.95 -14.38
CA GLU A 163 -11.57 -29.08 -14.05
C GLU A 163 -12.32 -29.58 -15.29
N LYS A 164 -12.47 -28.77 -16.33
CA LYS A 164 -13.29 -29.05 -17.51
C LYS A 164 -12.50 -29.10 -18.82
N VAL A 165 -11.41 -28.35 -18.89
CA VAL A 165 -10.61 -28.15 -20.11
C VAL A 165 -9.14 -28.40 -19.82
N ASN A 166 -8.49 -29.16 -20.71
CA ASN A 166 -7.04 -29.29 -20.69
C ASN A 166 -6.41 -28.12 -21.42
N PHE A 167 -5.66 -27.29 -20.74
CA PHE A 167 -4.98 -26.12 -21.29
C PHE A 167 -3.56 -25.97 -20.78
N LEU A 168 -2.79 -25.20 -21.51
CA LEU A 168 -1.44 -24.75 -21.16
C LEU A 168 -1.43 -23.22 -21.11
N ILE A 169 -0.37 -22.62 -20.57
CA ILE A 169 -0.21 -21.18 -20.49
C ILE A 169 0.97 -20.74 -21.37
N SER A 170 0.75 -19.71 -22.18
CA SER A 170 1.76 -19.06 -23.01
C SER A 170 2.33 -17.82 -22.33
N ASP A 171 1.49 -17.05 -21.64
CA ASP A 171 1.87 -15.84 -20.90
C ASP A 171 0.92 -15.60 -19.71
N LEU A 172 1.44 -14.98 -18.65
CA LEU A 172 0.67 -14.63 -17.45
C LEU A 172 1.27 -13.38 -16.82
N LYS A 173 0.42 -12.38 -16.59
CA LYS A 173 0.78 -11.19 -15.83
C LYS A 173 -0.43 -10.60 -15.09
N GLY A 174 -0.22 -10.16 -13.85
CA GLY A 174 -1.23 -9.43 -13.09
C GLY A 174 -0.62 -8.53 -12.02
N GLY A 175 -1.19 -7.33 -11.90
CA GLY A 175 -0.63 -6.28 -11.09
C GLY A 175 0.68 -5.71 -11.61
N ASN A 176 1.06 -4.54 -11.09
CA ASN A 176 2.30 -3.84 -11.48
C ASN A 176 3.04 -3.26 -10.26
N PHE A 177 2.45 -3.34 -9.08
CA PHE A 177 3.02 -2.74 -7.88
C PHE A 177 2.51 -3.43 -6.61
N ARG A 178 3.43 -3.96 -5.80
CA ARG A 178 3.07 -4.74 -4.59
C ARG A 178 2.20 -3.99 -3.58
N LEU A 179 2.37 -2.67 -3.48
CA LEU A 179 1.63 -1.82 -2.54
C LEU A 179 0.24 -1.42 -3.03
N ALA A 180 -0.17 -1.89 -4.21
CA ALA A 180 -1.50 -1.68 -4.75
C ALA A 180 -2.27 -3.01 -4.87
N ILE A 181 -3.58 -2.95 -4.61
CA ILE A 181 -4.50 -4.06 -4.90
C ILE A 181 -4.63 -4.15 -6.43
N PRO A 182 -4.28 -5.27 -7.07
CA PRO A 182 -4.29 -5.41 -8.52
C PRO A 182 -5.65 -5.14 -9.15
N ARG A 183 -5.67 -4.24 -10.13
CA ARG A 183 -6.89 -3.88 -10.89
C ARG A 183 -7.08 -4.70 -12.14
N GLU A 184 -5.99 -5.25 -12.66
CA GLU A 184 -5.97 -5.99 -13.91
C GLU A 184 -5.06 -7.22 -13.80
N ALA A 185 -5.44 -8.27 -14.51
CA ALA A 185 -4.62 -9.44 -14.75
C ALA A 185 -4.99 -10.07 -16.11
N HIS A 186 -4.04 -10.69 -16.76
CA HIS A 186 -4.29 -11.44 -17.97
C HIS A 186 -3.48 -12.72 -18.02
N VAL A 187 -4.00 -13.68 -18.78
CA VAL A 187 -3.34 -14.93 -19.11
C VAL A 187 -3.62 -15.28 -20.57
N THR A 188 -2.63 -15.77 -21.28
CA THR A 188 -2.82 -16.37 -22.61
C THR A 188 -2.78 -17.88 -22.46
N VAL A 189 -3.95 -18.51 -22.67
CA VAL A 189 -4.13 -19.96 -22.62
C VAL A 189 -4.05 -20.59 -23.99
N ALA A 190 -3.49 -21.78 -24.06
CA ALA A 190 -3.45 -22.64 -25.23
C ALA A 190 -4.35 -23.86 -25.01
N LEU A 191 -5.37 -24.05 -25.84
CA LEU A 191 -6.33 -25.14 -25.73
C LEU A 191 -6.77 -25.63 -27.12
N GLU A 192 -7.39 -26.79 -27.17
CA GLU A 192 -7.91 -27.33 -28.42
C GLU A 192 -9.18 -26.59 -28.88
N GLU A 193 -9.42 -26.49 -30.18
CA GLU A 193 -10.57 -25.78 -30.76
C GLU A 193 -11.92 -26.26 -30.19
N LYS A 194 -12.05 -27.55 -29.91
CA LYS A 194 -13.28 -28.15 -29.35
C LYS A 194 -13.66 -27.59 -27.95
N ASP A 195 -12.67 -27.06 -27.22
CA ASP A 195 -12.83 -26.61 -25.83
C ASP A 195 -13.11 -25.09 -25.70
N VAL A 196 -13.10 -24.36 -26.83
CA VAL A 196 -13.24 -22.90 -26.88
C VAL A 196 -14.60 -22.43 -26.36
N GLU A 197 -15.69 -23.10 -26.74
CA GLU A 197 -17.02 -22.73 -26.27
C GLU A 197 -17.15 -23.00 -24.77
N THR A 198 -16.58 -24.11 -24.27
CA THR A 198 -16.52 -24.40 -22.83
C THR A 198 -15.75 -23.31 -22.06
N LEU A 199 -14.62 -22.82 -22.60
CA LEU A 199 -13.89 -21.68 -22.05
C LEU A 199 -14.78 -20.44 -21.93
N LYS A 200 -15.46 -20.06 -23.02
CA LYS A 200 -16.32 -18.86 -23.05
C LYS A 200 -17.48 -18.95 -22.07
N ASP A 201 -18.10 -20.12 -21.95
CA ASP A 201 -19.19 -20.35 -21.02
C ASP A 201 -18.73 -20.26 -19.55
N ILE A 202 -17.57 -20.84 -19.22
CA ILE A 202 -16.98 -20.73 -17.89
C ILE A 202 -16.67 -19.28 -17.55
N VAL A 203 -16.02 -18.55 -18.46
CA VAL A 203 -15.68 -17.12 -18.26
C VAL A 203 -16.93 -16.27 -18.04
N LYS A 204 -17.97 -16.46 -18.88
CA LYS A 204 -19.24 -15.73 -18.78
C LYS A 204 -19.95 -15.98 -17.43
N ASN A 205 -20.01 -17.24 -17.00
CA ASN A 205 -20.62 -17.60 -15.74
C ASN A 205 -19.83 -17.02 -14.55
N PHE A 206 -18.51 -17.16 -14.57
CA PHE A 206 -17.62 -16.64 -13.54
C PHE A 206 -17.72 -15.10 -13.43
N GLU A 207 -17.73 -14.39 -14.57
CA GLU A 207 -17.93 -12.93 -14.59
C GLU A 207 -19.26 -12.53 -13.92
N SER A 208 -20.35 -13.24 -14.25
CA SER A 208 -21.67 -12.98 -13.67
C SER A 208 -21.70 -13.20 -12.16
N GLU A 209 -21.03 -14.23 -11.66
CA GLU A 209 -20.92 -14.52 -10.24
C GLU A 209 -20.00 -13.49 -9.52
N ALA A 210 -18.85 -13.19 -10.10
CA ALA A 210 -17.92 -12.20 -9.56
C ALA A 210 -18.56 -10.80 -9.44
N LYS A 211 -19.36 -10.39 -10.44
CA LYS A 211 -20.13 -9.12 -10.37
C LYS A 211 -21.13 -9.07 -9.24
N LYS A 212 -21.74 -10.20 -8.86
CA LYS A 212 -22.63 -10.28 -7.69
C LYS A 212 -21.86 -10.19 -6.37
N ILE A 213 -20.72 -10.88 -6.29
CA ILE A 213 -19.88 -10.89 -5.07
C ILE A 213 -19.31 -9.49 -4.79
N TYR A 214 -18.91 -8.77 -5.84
CA TYR A 214 -18.25 -7.47 -5.74
C TYR A 214 -19.10 -6.31 -6.27
N GLU A 215 -20.45 -6.40 -6.17
CA GLU A 215 -21.37 -5.42 -6.74
C GLU A 215 -21.13 -3.99 -6.25
N GLU A 216 -20.69 -3.83 -4.99
CA GLU A 216 -20.40 -2.53 -4.40
C GLU A 216 -18.99 -2.00 -4.72
N THR A 217 -18.05 -2.90 -5.03
CA THR A 217 -16.61 -2.57 -5.12
C THR A 217 -15.99 -2.77 -6.50
N ALA A 218 -16.69 -3.43 -7.42
CA ALA A 218 -16.20 -3.71 -8.78
C ALA A 218 -17.30 -3.57 -9.84
N ILE A 219 -17.98 -2.43 -9.87
CA ILE A 219 -19.10 -2.14 -10.79
C ILE A 219 -18.69 -2.30 -12.27
N ASP A 220 -17.46 -1.92 -12.60
CA ASP A 220 -16.93 -1.94 -13.97
C ASP A 220 -16.17 -3.24 -14.31
N LEU A 221 -16.25 -4.27 -13.46
CA LEU A 221 -15.59 -5.55 -13.71
C LEU A 221 -15.97 -6.12 -15.08
N LYS A 222 -14.95 -6.45 -15.85
CA LYS A 222 -15.05 -7.14 -17.14
C LYS A 222 -14.06 -8.28 -17.20
N ILE A 223 -14.50 -9.41 -17.79
CA ILE A 223 -13.63 -10.54 -18.11
C ILE A 223 -13.81 -10.85 -19.59
N GLU A 224 -12.79 -10.52 -20.37
CA GLU A 224 -12.84 -10.63 -21.83
C GLU A 224 -12.00 -11.80 -22.31
N VAL A 225 -12.49 -12.47 -23.36
CA VAL A 225 -11.77 -13.54 -24.08
C VAL A 225 -11.55 -13.08 -25.50
N SER A 226 -10.31 -13.03 -25.95
CA SER A 226 -9.94 -12.69 -27.33
C SER A 226 -8.94 -13.69 -27.89
N ALA A 227 -8.96 -13.92 -29.21
CA ALA A 227 -7.94 -14.73 -29.84
C ALA A 227 -6.57 -14.04 -29.71
N GLU A 228 -5.54 -14.83 -29.41
CA GLU A 228 -4.19 -14.34 -29.18
C GLU A 228 -3.15 -15.31 -29.78
N ASN A 229 -1.99 -14.78 -30.15
CA ASN A 229 -0.89 -15.59 -30.65
C ASN A 229 -0.20 -16.34 -29.50
N LEU A 230 0.13 -17.58 -29.72
CA LEU A 230 0.88 -18.41 -28.79
C LEU A 230 2.39 -18.25 -29.01
N ALA A 231 3.14 -18.18 -27.92
CA ALA A 231 4.58 -18.37 -27.96
C ALA A 231 4.94 -19.77 -28.52
N GLU A 232 6.18 -19.95 -28.97
CA GLU A 232 6.67 -21.25 -29.45
C GLU A 232 6.74 -22.29 -28.31
N ASN A 233 7.06 -21.82 -27.11
CA ASN A 233 7.12 -22.64 -25.90
C ASN A 233 5.99 -22.26 -24.96
N LEU A 234 5.30 -23.26 -24.44
CA LEU A 234 4.19 -23.13 -23.50
C LEU A 234 4.60 -23.71 -22.15
N LEU A 235 4.06 -23.19 -21.06
CA LEU A 235 4.27 -23.78 -19.74
C LEU A 235 3.71 -25.22 -19.70
N SER A 236 4.47 -26.15 -19.15
CA SER A 236 4.02 -27.53 -18.95
C SER A 236 2.78 -27.59 -18.06
N LYS A 237 1.96 -28.62 -18.23
CA LYS A 237 0.76 -28.81 -17.41
C LYS A 237 1.07 -28.81 -15.91
N ASN A 238 2.15 -29.46 -15.51
CA ASN A 238 2.61 -29.48 -14.11
C ASN A 238 2.93 -28.04 -13.60
N THR A 239 3.58 -27.22 -14.44
CA THR A 239 3.86 -25.82 -14.10
C THR A 239 2.56 -25.00 -13.98
N VAL A 240 1.63 -25.18 -14.92
CA VAL A 240 0.31 -24.50 -14.86
C VAL A 240 -0.42 -24.83 -13.58
N ASP A 241 -0.49 -26.10 -13.19
CA ASP A 241 -1.15 -26.54 -11.97
C ASP A 241 -0.47 -25.93 -10.72
N LYS A 242 0.87 -25.95 -10.66
CA LYS A 242 1.63 -25.32 -9.57
C LYS A 242 1.37 -23.81 -9.47
N ILE A 243 1.28 -23.08 -10.59
CA ILE A 243 0.99 -21.65 -10.58
C ILE A 243 -0.40 -21.38 -10.00
N ILE A 244 -1.41 -22.09 -10.46
CA ILE A 244 -2.79 -21.95 -9.97
C ILE A 244 -2.84 -22.24 -8.48
N ASP A 245 -2.26 -23.35 -8.05
CA ASP A 245 -2.22 -23.75 -6.64
C ASP A 245 -1.47 -22.72 -5.77
N ALA A 246 -0.32 -22.21 -6.26
CA ALA A 246 0.45 -21.19 -5.56
C ALA A 246 -0.35 -19.92 -5.31
N ILE A 247 -1.07 -19.42 -6.33
CA ILE A 247 -1.86 -18.19 -6.20
C ILE A 247 -3.07 -18.42 -5.26
N ILE A 248 -3.78 -19.55 -5.39
CA ILE A 248 -4.94 -19.88 -4.56
C ILE A 248 -4.55 -20.06 -3.09
N LEU A 249 -3.42 -20.71 -2.82
CA LEU A 249 -2.93 -20.93 -1.47
C LEU A 249 -2.28 -19.69 -0.85
N SER A 250 -1.87 -18.72 -1.68
CA SER A 250 -1.23 -17.50 -1.19
C SER A 250 -2.18 -16.69 -0.31
N PRO A 251 -1.75 -16.27 0.88
CA PRO A 251 -2.55 -15.38 1.71
C PRO A 251 -2.87 -14.09 0.95
N ASN A 252 -4.11 -13.64 1.03
CA ASN A 252 -4.55 -12.36 0.46
C ASN A 252 -5.72 -11.80 1.26
N GLY A 253 -5.74 -10.48 1.48
CA GLY A 253 -6.77 -9.80 2.26
C GLY A 253 -6.42 -9.71 3.75
N ILE A 254 -7.43 -9.46 4.58
CA ILE A 254 -7.29 -9.30 6.03
C ILE A 254 -7.04 -10.67 6.68
N SER A 255 -6.04 -10.73 7.56
CA SER A 255 -5.76 -11.90 8.41
C SER A 255 -6.35 -11.73 9.80
N SER A 256 -6.22 -10.56 10.42
CA SER A 256 -6.78 -10.27 11.75
C SER A 256 -7.12 -8.79 11.93
N MET A 257 -7.93 -8.50 12.96
CA MET A 257 -8.42 -7.17 13.31
C MET A 257 -8.11 -6.84 14.77
N ILE A 258 -7.86 -5.57 15.09
CA ILE A 258 -7.92 -5.05 16.46
C ILE A 258 -9.35 -4.58 16.70
N GLY A 259 -10.17 -5.43 17.32
CA GLY A 259 -11.61 -5.19 17.45
C GLY A 259 -11.95 -3.94 18.25
N SER A 260 -11.18 -3.59 19.30
CA SER A 260 -11.39 -2.39 20.11
C SER A 260 -11.18 -1.07 19.34
N LEU A 261 -10.34 -1.09 18.31
CA LEU A 261 -10.03 0.07 17.47
C LEU A 261 -10.71 0.01 16.12
N ASN A 262 -11.34 -1.11 15.77
CA ASN A 262 -11.89 -1.40 14.44
C ASN A 262 -10.87 -1.19 13.30
N VAL A 263 -9.62 -1.58 13.54
CA VAL A 263 -8.50 -1.42 12.61
C VAL A 263 -7.99 -2.80 12.20
N VAL A 264 -7.54 -2.92 10.95
CA VAL A 264 -6.85 -4.13 10.47
C VAL A 264 -5.55 -4.29 11.25
N GLU A 265 -5.37 -5.42 11.89
CA GLU A 265 -4.13 -5.76 12.61
C GLU A 265 -3.09 -6.32 11.64
N SER A 266 -3.50 -7.29 10.81
CA SER A 266 -2.62 -7.88 9.81
C SER A 266 -3.35 -8.20 8.52
N SER A 267 -2.63 -8.07 7.41
CA SER A 267 -3.11 -8.33 6.06
C SER A 267 -1.98 -8.79 5.14
N CYS A 268 -2.39 -9.28 3.98
CA CYS A 268 -1.50 -9.68 2.92
C CYS A 268 -2.10 -9.25 1.57
N ASN A 269 -1.30 -8.71 0.68
CA ASN A 269 -1.71 -8.35 -0.67
C ASN A 269 -0.80 -9.05 -1.70
N LEU A 270 -1.37 -9.97 -2.49
CA LEU A 270 -0.69 -10.52 -3.66
C LEU A 270 -0.72 -9.46 -4.77
N GLY A 271 0.29 -8.58 -4.78
CA GLY A 271 0.32 -7.39 -5.61
C GLY A 271 0.74 -7.65 -7.05
N GLU A 272 1.64 -8.61 -7.28
CA GLU A 272 2.14 -8.89 -8.62
C GLU A 272 2.29 -10.39 -8.86
N VAL A 273 1.94 -10.83 -10.06
CA VAL A 273 2.21 -12.18 -10.56
C VAL A 273 2.72 -12.05 -11.99
N TYR A 274 3.90 -12.57 -12.29
CA TYR A 274 4.46 -12.49 -13.63
C TYR A 274 5.52 -13.58 -13.88
N ILE A 275 5.78 -13.86 -15.16
CA ILE A 275 6.83 -14.77 -15.62
C ILE A 275 8.03 -13.95 -16.08
N LYS A 276 9.21 -14.29 -15.59
CA LYS A 276 10.48 -13.68 -16.00
C LYS A 276 11.62 -14.70 -15.88
N GLU A 277 12.50 -14.76 -16.88
CA GLU A 277 13.75 -15.56 -16.87
C GLU A 277 13.54 -17.02 -16.41
N ASN A 278 12.54 -17.70 -17.01
CA ASN A 278 12.15 -19.06 -16.66
C ASN A 278 11.71 -19.29 -15.20
N HIS A 279 11.22 -18.25 -14.55
CA HIS A 279 10.59 -18.33 -13.23
C HIS A 279 9.25 -17.61 -13.24
N ILE A 280 8.32 -18.11 -12.43
CA ILE A 280 7.14 -17.36 -12.00
C ILE A 280 7.49 -16.61 -10.72
N TYR A 281 7.01 -15.39 -10.60
CA TYR A 281 7.14 -14.54 -9.42
C TYR A 281 5.75 -14.25 -8.84
N LEU A 282 5.61 -14.43 -7.54
CA LEU A 282 4.48 -13.97 -6.74
C LEU A 282 5.03 -12.94 -5.75
N VAL A 283 4.71 -11.67 -5.97
CA VAL A 283 5.19 -10.56 -5.15
C VAL A 283 4.08 -10.11 -4.21
N THR A 284 4.37 -10.16 -2.94
CA THR A 284 3.38 -9.97 -1.87
C THR A 284 3.84 -8.89 -0.91
N GLU A 285 2.91 -8.08 -0.40
CA GLU A 285 3.13 -7.19 0.75
C GLU A 285 2.40 -7.75 1.95
N ILE A 286 3.13 -7.99 3.03
CA ILE A 286 2.58 -8.37 4.33
C ILE A 286 2.63 -7.14 5.23
N ARG A 287 1.51 -6.82 5.87
CA ARG A 287 1.41 -5.75 6.88
C ARG A 287 0.91 -6.34 8.19
N ALA A 288 1.49 -5.90 9.29
CA ALA A 288 1.02 -6.29 10.63
C ALA A 288 1.46 -5.28 11.69
N THR A 289 0.60 -5.09 12.70
CA THR A 289 0.97 -4.32 13.90
C THR A 289 1.87 -5.14 14.81
N PHE A 290 1.67 -6.46 14.87
CA PHE A 290 2.49 -7.36 15.68
C PHE A 290 3.37 -8.25 14.80
N ASP A 291 4.65 -8.27 15.04
CA ASP A 291 5.65 -9.06 14.28
C ASP A 291 5.27 -10.54 14.20
N LYS A 292 4.71 -11.12 15.27
CA LYS A 292 4.30 -12.52 15.27
C LYS A 292 3.22 -12.83 14.23
N ASN A 293 2.27 -11.94 14.01
CA ASN A 293 1.25 -12.13 13.00
C ASN A 293 1.81 -11.95 11.59
N ARG A 294 2.77 -11.03 11.40
CA ARG A 294 3.57 -10.93 10.18
C ARG A 294 4.30 -12.26 9.89
N ASP A 295 4.96 -12.82 10.89
CA ASP A 295 5.69 -14.08 10.78
C ASP A 295 4.75 -15.25 10.43
N TYR A 296 3.52 -15.29 10.98
CA TYR A 296 2.53 -16.32 10.63
C TYR A 296 2.09 -16.25 9.17
N ILE A 297 1.91 -15.06 8.62
CA ILE A 297 1.58 -14.88 7.20
C ILE A 297 2.79 -15.28 6.34
N TYR A 298 3.98 -14.80 6.68
CA TYR A 298 5.23 -15.15 5.99
C TYR A 298 5.43 -16.67 5.95
N ASN A 299 5.22 -17.37 7.06
CA ASN A 299 5.37 -18.82 7.13
C ASN A 299 4.43 -19.57 6.18
N LYS A 300 3.22 -19.07 5.92
CA LYS A 300 2.33 -19.66 4.91
C LYS A 300 2.96 -19.57 3.51
N ILE A 301 3.50 -18.40 3.14
CA ILE A 301 4.18 -18.21 1.84
C ILE A 301 5.44 -19.09 1.78
N ALA A 302 6.19 -19.18 2.87
CA ALA A 302 7.38 -20.03 2.95
C ALA A 302 7.07 -21.52 2.76
N LEU A 303 5.94 -21.98 3.29
CA LEU A 303 5.48 -23.37 3.07
C LEU A 303 5.09 -23.62 1.61
N ILE A 304 4.42 -22.67 0.96
CA ILE A 304 4.11 -22.76 -0.49
C ILE A 304 5.42 -22.90 -1.26
N GLY A 305 6.39 -22.01 -1.02
CA GLY A 305 7.70 -22.09 -1.65
C GLY A 305 8.38 -23.44 -1.44
N LYS A 306 8.38 -23.94 -0.21
CA LYS A 306 8.97 -25.25 0.12
C LYS A 306 8.33 -26.38 -0.68
N TYR A 307 6.99 -26.43 -0.80
CA TYR A 307 6.30 -27.51 -1.52
C TYR A 307 6.42 -27.40 -3.04
N LEU A 308 6.57 -26.17 -3.58
CA LEU A 308 6.70 -25.95 -5.02
C LEU A 308 8.18 -25.95 -5.50
N GLY A 309 9.14 -26.09 -4.58
CA GLY A 309 10.56 -25.99 -4.90
C GLY A 309 11.01 -24.57 -5.25
N GLY A 310 10.37 -23.58 -4.62
CA GLY A 310 10.64 -22.17 -4.83
C GLY A 310 11.61 -21.57 -3.82
N GLU A 311 12.09 -20.38 -4.13
CA GLU A 311 12.93 -19.54 -3.32
C GLU A 311 12.17 -18.31 -2.85
N LEU A 312 12.45 -17.86 -1.62
CA LEU A 312 11.88 -16.64 -1.06
C LEU A 312 12.97 -15.59 -0.86
N ARG A 313 12.61 -14.35 -1.14
CA ARG A 313 13.39 -13.17 -0.78
C ARG A 313 12.47 -12.18 -0.07
N THR A 314 12.96 -11.63 1.04
CA THR A 314 12.29 -10.52 1.74
C THR A 314 13.02 -9.21 1.44
N PHE A 315 12.29 -8.11 1.40
CA PHE A 315 12.83 -6.78 1.11
C PHE A 315 11.92 -5.69 1.66
N SER A 316 12.42 -4.46 1.71
CA SER A 316 11.67 -3.26 2.15
C SER A 316 10.92 -3.48 3.47
N ALA A 317 11.60 -4.08 4.46
CA ALA A 317 11.02 -4.27 5.77
C ALA A 317 11.06 -2.95 6.55
N TYR A 318 9.95 -2.61 7.19
CA TYR A 318 9.84 -1.48 8.11
C TYR A 318 9.07 -1.88 9.37
N PRO A 319 9.45 -1.31 10.54
CA PRO A 319 8.87 -1.69 11.82
C PRO A 319 7.47 -1.10 12.03
N SER A 320 6.71 -1.71 12.93
CA SER A 320 5.42 -1.21 13.38
C SER A 320 5.57 -0.19 14.51
N TRP A 321 4.55 0.63 14.66
CA TRP A 321 4.33 1.48 15.83
C TRP A 321 3.08 1.00 16.56
N VAL A 322 3.29 0.16 17.58
CA VAL A 322 2.19 -0.43 18.35
C VAL A 322 1.47 0.63 19.18
N TYR A 323 0.14 0.70 19.04
CA TYR A 323 -0.69 1.60 19.87
C TYR A 323 -0.50 1.34 21.35
N LYS A 324 -0.17 2.38 22.12
CA LYS A 324 -0.07 2.35 23.58
C LYS A 324 -1.38 2.83 24.19
N ALA A 325 -1.96 2.06 25.13
CA ALA A 325 -3.17 2.46 25.85
C ALA A 325 -2.95 3.75 26.67
N HIS A 326 -1.76 3.93 27.24
CA HIS A 326 -1.35 5.10 28.00
C HIS A 326 -0.23 5.86 27.28
N SER A 327 -0.42 7.16 27.09
CA SER A 327 0.52 8.08 26.45
C SER A 327 0.33 9.47 27.03
N ASN A 328 1.31 9.95 27.76
CA ASN A 328 1.27 11.29 28.35
C ASN A 328 1.25 12.38 27.27
N LEU A 329 1.98 12.19 26.18
CA LEU A 329 2.02 13.12 25.07
C LEU A 329 0.64 13.23 24.41
N ARG A 330 -0.01 12.08 24.12
CA ARG A 330 -1.36 12.06 23.54
C ARG A 330 -2.41 12.64 24.50
N ASP A 331 -2.32 12.34 25.79
CA ASP A 331 -3.24 12.88 26.80
C ASP A 331 -3.10 14.41 26.90
N THR A 332 -1.86 14.93 26.83
CA THR A 332 -1.60 16.38 26.75
C THR A 332 -2.18 16.97 25.48
N ALA A 333 -1.97 16.34 24.32
CA ALA A 333 -2.53 16.79 23.05
C ALA A 333 -4.06 16.79 23.07
N ASN A 334 -4.70 15.73 23.56
CA ASN A 334 -6.17 15.66 23.70
C ASN A 334 -6.72 16.80 24.55
N LYS A 335 -6.10 17.05 25.71
CA LYS A 335 -6.47 18.13 26.61
C LYS A 335 -6.36 19.50 25.92
N VAL A 336 -5.20 19.77 25.31
CA VAL A 336 -4.94 21.02 24.58
C VAL A 336 -5.95 21.23 23.45
N TYR A 337 -6.24 20.20 22.65
CA TYR A 337 -7.19 20.30 21.56
C TYR A 337 -8.61 20.65 22.08
N SER A 338 -9.05 19.95 23.14
CA SER A 338 -10.35 20.21 23.76
C SER A 338 -10.46 21.63 24.33
N GLU A 339 -9.39 22.14 24.96
CA GLU A 339 -9.34 23.52 25.50
C GLU A 339 -9.35 24.58 24.38
N MET A 340 -8.71 24.32 23.23
CA MET A 340 -8.63 25.27 22.13
C MET A 340 -9.89 25.29 21.25
N PHE A 341 -10.48 24.12 21.00
CA PHE A 341 -11.52 23.98 19.98
C PHE A 341 -12.89 23.54 20.54
N GLY A 342 -12.98 23.19 21.81
CA GLY A 342 -14.26 22.82 22.48
C GLY A 342 -14.76 21.41 22.10
N GLU A 343 -13.95 20.60 21.44
CA GLU A 343 -14.27 19.25 21.01
C GLU A 343 -13.12 18.28 21.27
N ASN A 344 -13.40 16.99 21.27
CA ASN A 344 -12.37 15.97 21.43
C ASN A 344 -11.75 15.64 20.08
N ILE A 345 -10.42 15.57 20.02
CA ILE A 345 -9.71 15.07 18.84
C ILE A 345 -9.85 13.54 18.77
N LYS A 346 -9.97 13.00 17.58
CA LYS A 346 -10.04 11.55 17.37
C LYS A 346 -8.65 10.93 17.45
N THR A 347 -8.52 9.84 18.19
CA THR A 347 -7.29 9.04 18.20
C THR A 347 -7.48 7.79 17.37
N LEU A 348 -6.59 7.58 16.41
CA LEU A 348 -6.64 6.48 15.46
C LEU A 348 -5.32 5.70 15.42
N ALA A 349 -5.39 4.48 14.91
CA ALA A 349 -4.25 3.75 14.40
C ALA A 349 -4.50 3.45 12.90
N VAL A 350 -3.44 3.41 12.11
CA VAL A 350 -3.54 3.20 10.65
C VAL A 350 -2.89 1.90 10.23
N HIS A 351 -3.46 1.28 9.20
CA HIS A 351 -2.89 0.07 8.60
C HIS A 351 -1.97 0.42 7.42
N ALA A 352 -1.12 1.42 7.62
CA ALA A 352 -0.06 1.87 6.73
C ALA A 352 1.23 2.03 7.53
N GLY A 353 2.38 2.13 6.88
CA GLY A 353 3.65 2.45 7.54
C GLY A 353 3.72 3.93 7.85
N LEU A 354 4.37 4.28 8.96
CA LEU A 354 4.75 5.65 9.31
C LEU A 354 6.15 5.64 9.92
N GLU A 355 6.93 6.68 9.68
CA GLU A 355 8.29 6.82 10.22
C GLU A 355 8.36 6.77 11.75
N CYS A 356 7.24 7.09 12.44
CA CYS A 356 7.12 6.90 13.89
C CYS A 356 7.50 5.47 14.31
N GLY A 357 7.18 4.45 13.49
CA GLY A 357 7.59 3.07 13.73
C GLY A 357 9.10 2.90 13.80
N CYS A 358 9.83 3.55 12.89
CA CYS A 358 11.29 3.51 12.84
C CYS A 358 11.92 4.10 14.11
N PHE A 359 11.40 5.21 14.59
CA PHE A 359 11.90 5.86 15.82
C PHE A 359 11.55 5.05 17.07
N VAL A 360 10.33 4.53 17.16
CA VAL A 360 9.88 3.68 18.28
C VAL A 360 10.72 2.41 18.38
N ASP A 361 11.05 1.79 17.26
CA ASP A 361 11.91 0.60 17.18
C ASP A 361 13.34 0.92 17.67
N LYS A 362 13.92 2.05 17.24
CA LYS A 362 15.27 2.50 17.65
C LYS A 362 15.42 2.69 19.16
N ILE A 363 14.37 3.11 19.85
CA ILE A 363 14.35 3.32 21.30
C ILE A 363 13.73 2.12 22.05
N GLN A 364 13.62 0.98 21.37
CA GLN A 364 13.08 -0.26 21.95
C GLN A 364 11.69 -0.11 22.58
N GLY A 365 10.83 0.69 21.95
CA GLY A 365 9.44 0.89 22.36
C GLY A 365 9.23 1.88 23.51
N ASP A 366 10.26 2.55 24.01
CA ASP A 366 10.12 3.55 25.11
C ASP A 366 9.76 4.97 24.60
N MET A 367 9.57 5.15 23.30
CA MET A 367 9.13 6.42 22.74
C MET A 367 7.63 6.59 22.87
N ASP A 368 7.22 7.76 23.37
CA ASP A 368 5.84 8.24 23.35
C ASP A 368 5.65 9.13 22.12
N ALA A 369 4.85 8.67 21.17
CA ALA A 369 4.73 9.29 19.86
C ALA A 369 3.28 9.59 19.50
N ILE A 370 3.09 10.68 18.75
CA ILE A 370 1.86 11.03 18.04
C ILE A 370 2.18 11.53 16.65
N SER A 371 1.25 11.37 15.69
CA SER A 371 1.30 12.04 14.40
C SER A 371 0.07 12.91 14.22
N ILE A 372 0.28 14.17 13.81
CA ILE A 372 -0.72 15.18 13.53
C ILE A 372 -0.40 15.86 12.20
N GLY A 373 -1.35 16.60 11.64
CA GLY A 373 -1.09 17.35 10.41
C GLY A 373 -2.32 18.08 9.88
N PRO A 374 -2.14 19.03 8.96
CA PRO A 374 -3.22 19.80 8.37
C PRO A 374 -3.98 19.03 7.30
N ASN A 375 -5.17 19.50 6.97
CA ASN A 375 -5.96 18.90 5.90
C ASN A 375 -5.26 19.06 4.55
N ALA A 376 -4.88 17.93 3.95
CA ALA A 376 -4.38 17.82 2.60
C ALA A 376 -5.10 16.69 1.84
N TRP A 377 -5.17 16.80 0.53
CA TRP A 377 -5.91 15.86 -0.30
C TRP A 377 -5.17 15.58 -1.59
N ASP A 378 -5.51 14.44 -2.20
CA ASP A 378 -5.00 14.00 -3.50
C ASP A 378 -3.47 13.97 -3.57
N LEU A 379 -2.85 13.56 -2.44
CA LEU A 379 -1.40 13.42 -2.30
C LEU A 379 -0.81 12.60 -3.44
N HIS A 380 0.47 12.83 -3.74
CA HIS A 380 1.22 12.13 -4.78
C HIS A 380 0.64 12.28 -6.19
N SER A 381 -0.16 13.33 -6.40
CA SER A 381 -0.76 13.62 -7.70
C SER A 381 -0.71 15.11 -8.05
N PRO A 382 -0.84 15.48 -9.33
CA PRO A 382 -0.94 16.89 -9.73
C PRO A 382 -2.18 17.63 -9.18
N ASP A 383 -3.13 16.90 -8.60
CA ASP A 383 -4.34 17.46 -7.96
C ASP A 383 -4.13 17.72 -6.46
N GLU A 384 -2.93 17.54 -5.95
CA GLU A 384 -2.56 17.75 -4.54
C GLU A 384 -2.87 19.18 -4.09
N ARG A 385 -3.50 19.28 -2.91
CA ARG A 385 -3.95 20.54 -2.34
C ARG A 385 -3.93 20.53 -0.83
N LEU A 386 -3.74 21.72 -0.24
CA LEU A 386 -3.61 21.95 1.20
C LEU A 386 -4.56 23.05 1.65
N SER A 387 -5.20 22.88 2.82
CA SER A 387 -5.98 23.94 3.46
C SER A 387 -5.07 24.88 4.27
N VAL A 388 -5.14 26.18 3.97
CA VAL A 388 -4.38 27.22 4.67
C VAL A 388 -4.91 27.42 6.11
N SER A 389 -6.22 27.47 6.29
CA SER A 389 -6.82 27.63 7.63
C SER A 389 -6.56 26.42 8.52
N SER A 390 -6.57 25.22 7.97
CA SER A 390 -6.20 24.00 8.68
C SER A 390 -4.71 24.01 9.06
N THR A 391 -3.83 24.49 8.19
CA THR A 391 -2.40 24.67 8.47
C THR A 391 -2.18 25.60 9.65
N GLU A 392 -2.88 26.74 9.70
CA GLU A 392 -2.82 27.67 10.83
C GLU A 392 -3.36 27.02 12.12
N LYS A 393 -4.46 26.28 12.03
CA LYS A 393 -5.06 25.54 13.16
C LYS A 393 -4.06 24.55 13.75
N VAL A 394 -3.44 23.72 12.91
CA VAL A 394 -2.47 22.70 13.37
C VAL A 394 -1.19 23.33 13.90
N TYR A 395 -0.68 24.40 13.31
CA TYR A 395 0.47 25.10 13.85
C TYR A 395 0.21 25.68 15.26
N LYS A 396 -0.99 26.29 15.48
CA LYS A 396 -1.41 26.74 16.80
C LYS A 396 -1.55 25.58 17.79
N PHE A 397 -2.07 24.46 17.34
CA PHE A 397 -2.21 23.25 18.14
C PHE A 397 -0.84 22.68 18.52
N LEU A 398 0.09 22.53 17.57
CA LEU A 398 1.46 22.08 17.79
C LEU A 398 2.18 22.97 18.82
N THR A 399 2.16 24.30 18.63
CA THR A 399 2.81 25.23 19.56
C THR A 399 2.20 25.16 20.94
N LYS A 400 0.86 24.96 21.03
CA LYS A 400 0.19 24.83 22.32
C LYS A 400 0.50 23.50 23.02
N ILE A 401 0.68 22.40 22.28
CA ILE A 401 1.20 21.15 22.85
C ILE A 401 2.59 21.41 23.45
N LEU A 402 3.51 22.00 22.69
CA LEU A 402 4.88 22.28 23.13
C LEU A 402 4.92 23.15 24.40
N GLU A 403 4.04 24.15 24.54
CA GLU A 403 3.91 24.97 25.72
C GLU A 403 3.43 24.21 26.97
N ASN A 404 2.77 23.09 26.82
CA ASN A 404 2.21 22.25 27.88
C ASN A 404 3.05 20.98 28.14
N LEU A 405 4.21 20.85 27.51
CA LEU A 405 5.19 19.81 27.80
C LEU A 405 6.25 20.34 28.77
N ASP A 406 6.60 19.52 29.77
CA ASP A 406 7.66 19.80 30.76
C ASP A 406 9.05 19.44 30.21
#